data_9826dbc7173a0f1963d433e8d7c101ed
#
_entry.id   9826dbc7173a0f1963d433e8d7c101ed
#
_cell.length_a   1.000
_cell.length_b   1.000
_cell.length_c   1.000
_cell.angle_alpha   90.00
_cell.angle_beta   90.00
_cell.angle_gamma   90.00
#
_symmetry.space_group_name_H-M   'P 1'
#
loop_
_entity.id
_entity.type
_entity.pdbx_description
1 polymer ?
#
loop_
_entity_poly.entity_id
_entity_poly.type
_entity_poly.pdbx_seq_one_letter_code
_entity_poly.pdbx_strand_id
1 'polypeptide(L)'
;MPDFYQHDMITTIHDLRSAKLDNLESMLRESTRNHDIGLVLPVTASDMRAEPFDVIVRELAQADYIASIVVSLGVAPDQSDYDETCAKIAPLGDRAKVLWTDGPEVQGLYNELIESGIDVSVPGKGRSVWTAFGYLLDDPNIETFVLHDCDIVDYDRQLLTRLCLPMVHPGLDFEFCKAYYARVTDRMHGRVVRLLVAPLLRALMQCFPENQFVRFLGNFRYPLSGEFSLTRNLARTNRVASDWGLEVGTLADVYRNTSHKRVCQVDLARLYEHKHQTLAVDQPSSGLIKMALDILTTIYRTLASQGIVFGDTQAGEIFAADPSGNPSIPNWTRVRAAFPEFTSRLRETV
;
A
#
# COMPACT_ATOMS: atom_id res chain seq x y z
N MET A 1 27.66 -15.22 -7.75
CA MET A 1 27.50 -13.78 -7.44
C MET A 1 26.02 -13.54 -7.39
N PRO A 2 25.50 -12.80 -6.43
CA PRO A 2 24.08 -12.41 -6.50
C PRO A 2 23.88 -11.55 -7.74
N ASP A 3 22.88 -11.89 -8.54
CA ASP A 3 22.51 -11.13 -9.74
C ASP A 3 21.87 -9.77 -9.40
N PHE A 4 21.76 -9.47 -8.09
CA PHE A 4 21.16 -8.25 -7.57
C PHE A 4 22.23 -7.36 -6.95
N TYR A 5 22.36 -6.17 -7.46
CA TYR A 5 23.20 -5.15 -6.84
C TYR A 5 22.49 -4.58 -5.63
N GLN A 6 22.96 -4.94 -4.45
CA GLN A 6 22.49 -4.39 -3.19
C GLN A 6 23.23 -3.09 -2.91
N HIS A 7 22.53 -1.99 -2.95
CA HIS A 7 23.07 -0.67 -2.65
C HIS A 7 22.56 -0.22 -1.27
N ASP A 8 23.46 -0.22 -0.29
CA ASP A 8 23.24 0.12 1.11
C ASP A 8 22.31 -0.87 1.84
N MET A 9 21.05 -0.52 2.18
CA MET A 9 20.24 -1.27 3.16
C MET A 9 19.29 -2.30 2.54
N ILE A 10 18.79 -2.05 1.33
CA ILE A 10 17.75 -2.86 0.69
C ILE A 10 18.18 -3.38 -0.68
N THR A 11 17.63 -4.51 -1.08
CA THR A 11 17.90 -5.09 -2.40
C THR A 11 17.09 -4.38 -3.49
N THR A 12 17.73 -4.04 -4.60
CA THR A 12 17.05 -3.51 -5.78
C THR A 12 17.07 -4.54 -6.91
N ILE A 13 15.89 -4.96 -7.36
CA ILE A 13 15.70 -5.86 -8.48
C ILE A 13 15.45 -5.02 -9.72
N HIS A 14 16.38 -5.09 -10.67
CA HIS A 14 16.30 -4.35 -11.92
C HIS A 14 15.73 -5.21 -13.04
N ASP A 15 14.98 -4.60 -13.89
CA ASP A 15 14.61 -5.05 -15.24
C ASP A 15 14.24 -6.54 -15.40
N LEU A 16 13.24 -6.99 -14.63
CA LEU A 16 12.59 -8.29 -14.90
C LEU A 16 11.86 -8.34 -16.25
N ARG A 17 11.87 -7.26 -17.02
CA ARG A 17 11.22 -7.13 -18.33
C ARG A 17 11.91 -7.94 -19.43
N SER A 18 13.15 -8.33 -19.25
CA SER A 18 13.86 -9.22 -20.16
C SER A 18 13.27 -10.63 -20.17
N ALA A 19 12.61 -11.04 -19.09
CA ALA A 19 11.88 -12.30 -19.04
C ALA A 19 10.54 -12.20 -19.77
N LYS A 20 10.19 -13.26 -20.54
CA LYS A 20 8.87 -13.33 -21.17
C LYS A 20 7.79 -13.47 -20.11
N LEU A 21 6.65 -12.82 -20.31
CA LEU A 21 5.53 -12.86 -19.38
C LEU A 21 5.11 -14.30 -19.05
N ASP A 22 4.97 -15.16 -20.06
CA ASP A 22 4.58 -16.56 -19.88
C ASP A 22 5.52 -17.32 -18.93
N ASN A 23 6.83 -17.03 -19.00
CA ASN A 23 7.81 -17.65 -18.10
C ASN A 23 7.63 -17.16 -16.66
N LEU A 24 7.44 -15.86 -16.47
CA LEU A 24 7.20 -15.29 -15.13
C LEU A 24 5.90 -15.83 -14.52
N GLU A 25 4.83 -15.91 -15.30
CA GLU A 25 3.57 -16.48 -14.84
C GLU A 25 3.66 -17.97 -14.56
N SER A 26 4.42 -18.73 -15.35
CA SER A 26 4.69 -20.15 -15.08
C SER A 26 5.41 -20.34 -13.76
N MET A 27 6.41 -19.50 -13.46
CA MET A 27 7.12 -19.51 -12.17
C MET A 27 6.17 -19.16 -11.01
N LEU A 28 5.28 -18.16 -11.21
CA LEU A 28 4.28 -17.81 -10.21
C LEU A 28 3.32 -18.97 -9.93
N ARG A 29 2.75 -19.59 -10.96
CA ARG A 29 1.86 -20.74 -10.82
C ARG A 29 2.51 -21.91 -10.10
N GLU A 30 3.80 -22.14 -10.32
CA GLU A 30 4.54 -23.16 -9.60
C GLU A 30 4.75 -22.79 -8.12
N SER A 31 5.15 -21.56 -7.86
CA SER A 31 5.45 -21.06 -6.51
C SER A 31 4.18 -20.91 -5.66
N THR A 32 3.03 -20.62 -6.26
CA THR A 32 1.75 -20.42 -5.57
C THR A 32 0.97 -21.70 -5.28
N ARG A 33 1.50 -22.89 -5.62
CA ARG A 33 0.82 -24.16 -5.31
C ARG A 33 0.57 -24.40 -3.83
N ASN A 34 1.37 -23.81 -2.96
CA ASN A 34 1.27 -23.94 -1.50
C ASN A 34 1.19 -22.57 -0.78
N HIS A 35 1.11 -21.48 -1.51
CA HIS A 35 1.13 -20.12 -0.96
C HIS A 35 0.20 -19.23 -1.78
N ASP A 36 -0.98 -19.00 -1.29
CA ASP A 36 -1.95 -18.17 -2.00
C ASP A 36 -1.58 -16.69 -1.94
N ILE A 37 -1.84 -16.01 -3.06
CA ILE A 37 -1.70 -14.56 -3.17
C ILE A 37 -3.08 -13.90 -3.09
N GLY A 38 -3.23 -12.94 -2.17
CA GLY A 38 -4.37 -12.03 -2.10
C GLY A 38 -4.01 -10.66 -2.67
N LEU A 39 -4.83 -10.15 -3.57
CA LEU A 39 -4.68 -8.85 -4.20
C LEU A 39 -5.72 -7.86 -3.65
N VAL A 40 -5.26 -6.68 -3.26
CA VAL A 40 -6.11 -5.57 -2.82
C VAL A 40 -6.09 -4.45 -3.87
N LEU A 41 -7.26 -4.02 -4.29
CA LEU A 41 -7.51 -2.96 -5.25
C LEU A 41 -8.34 -1.86 -4.60
N PRO A 42 -7.71 -0.83 -3.99
CA PRO A 42 -8.47 0.33 -3.49
C PRO A 42 -8.97 1.14 -4.69
N VAL A 43 -10.27 1.39 -4.72
CA VAL A 43 -10.92 2.12 -5.82
C VAL A 43 -11.97 3.09 -5.29
N THR A 44 -12.09 4.25 -5.94
CA THR A 44 -13.23 5.16 -5.72
C THR A 44 -14.30 4.92 -6.79
N ALA A 45 -15.54 5.34 -6.54
CA ALA A 45 -16.60 5.27 -7.55
C ALA A 45 -16.21 5.98 -8.86
N SER A 46 -15.45 7.08 -8.78
CA SER A 46 -14.96 7.79 -9.97
C SER A 46 -13.89 7.02 -10.74
N ASP A 47 -12.99 6.34 -10.04
CA ASP A 47 -11.91 5.59 -10.67
C ASP A 47 -12.43 4.25 -11.22
N MET A 48 -13.40 3.64 -10.54
CA MET A 48 -14.12 2.45 -11.04
C MET A 48 -14.78 2.70 -12.41
N ARG A 49 -15.27 3.92 -12.66
CA ARG A 49 -15.88 4.30 -13.96
C ARG A 49 -14.87 4.69 -15.02
N ALA A 50 -13.60 4.85 -14.67
CA ALA A 50 -12.55 5.23 -15.61
C ALA A 50 -12.02 4.03 -16.39
N GLU A 51 -11.57 4.27 -17.63
CA GLU A 51 -11.03 3.24 -18.52
C GLU A 51 -9.92 2.37 -17.91
N PRO A 52 -8.96 2.90 -17.12
CA PRO A 52 -7.91 2.09 -16.51
C PRO A 52 -8.46 0.92 -15.69
N PHE A 53 -9.55 1.10 -14.95
CA PHE A 53 -10.14 0.01 -14.17
C PHE A 53 -10.64 -1.15 -15.04
N ASP A 54 -11.26 -0.84 -16.18
CA ASP A 54 -11.73 -1.87 -17.13
C ASP A 54 -10.55 -2.66 -17.75
N VAL A 55 -9.42 -1.97 -18.00
CA VAL A 55 -8.18 -2.61 -18.46
C VAL A 55 -7.63 -3.53 -17.37
N ILE A 56 -7.55 -3.05 -16.13
CA ILE A 56 -7.08 -3.83 -14.98
C ILE A 56 -7.91 -5.10 -14.80
N VAL A 57 -9.24 -5.00 -14.81
CA VAL A 57 -10.14 -6.16 -14.69
C VAL A 57 -9.88 -7.17 -15.80
N ARG A 58 -9.76 -6.72 -17.05
CA ARG A 58 -9.48 -7.60 -18.19
C ARG A 58 -8.15 -8.34 -18.07
N GLU A 59 -7.11 -7.66 -17.64
CA GLU A 59 -5.79 -8.26 -17.42
C GLU A 59 -5.81 -9.24 -16.23
N LEU A 60 -6.45 -8.86 -15.13
CA LEU A 60 -6.59 -9.72 -13.95
C LEU A 60 -7.39 -10.98 -14.21
N ALA A 61 -8.35 -10.96 -15.15
CA ALA A 61 -9.09 -12.15 -15.52
C ALA A 61 -8.19 -13.29 -16.02
N GLN A 62 -6.99 -12.95 -16.50
CA GLN A 62 -5.99 -13.91 -16.99
C GLN A 62 -4.92 -14.28 -15.93
N ALA A 63 -4.87 -13.59 -14.80
CA ALA A 63 -3.91 -13.80 -13.72
C ALA A 63 -4.41 -14.91 -12.75
N ASP A 64 -4.40 -16.15 -13.18
CA ASP A 64 -4.93 -17.32 -12.46
C ASP A 64 -4.12 -17.71 -11.21
N TYR A 65 -2.91 -17.18 -11.06
CA TYR A 65 -2.06 -17.34 -9.87
C TYR A 65 -2.48 -16.45 -8.68
N ILE A 66 -3.47 -15.57 -8.85
CA ILE A 66 -4.06 -14.80 -7.75
C ILE A 66 -5.28 -15.57 -7.21
N ALA A 67 -5.22 -15.98 -5.96
CA ALA A 67 -6.27 -16.77 -5.32
C ALA A 67 -7.48 -15.93 -4.89
N SER A 68 -7.26 -14.71 -4.40
CA SER A 68 -8.33 -13.82 -3.93
C SER A 68 -8.07 -12.38 -4.35
N ILE A 69 -9.11 -11.68 -4.81
CA ILE A 69 -9.06 -10.27 -5.22
C ILE A 69 -10.11 -9.51 -4.41
N VAL A 70 -9.67 -8.50 -3.66
CA VAL A 70 -10.56 -7.62 -2.90
C VAL A 70 -10.54 -6.23 -3.51
N VAL A 71 -11.64 -5.87 -4.14
CA VAL A 71 -11.88 -4.50 -4.63
C VAL A 71 -12.46 -3.70 -3.48
N SER A 72 -11.62 -2.86 -2.85
CA SER A 72 -12.02 -2.04 -1.72
C SER A 72 -12.60 -0.73 -2.22
N LEU A 73 -13.93 -0.69 -2.34
CA LEU A 73 -14.69 0.43 -2.86
C LEU A 73 -14.92 1.48 -1.77
N GLY A 74 -14.40 2.67 -1.98
CA GLY A 74 -14.61 3.84 -1.12
C GLY A 74 -14.98 5.09 -1.92
N VAL A 75 -15.39 6.15 -1.23
CA VAL A 75 -15.94 7.38 -1.85
C VAL A 75 -17.10 6.99 -2.80
N ALA A 76 -17.97 6.11 -2.31
CA ALA A 76 -19.08 5.49 -3.03
C ALA A 76 -20.30 5.43 -2.10
N PRO A 77 -21.04 6.56 -1.95
CA PRO A 77 -22.12 6.65 -0.98
C PRO A 77 -23.38 5.87 -1.38
N ASP A 78 -23.54 5.55 -2.66
CA ASP A 78 -24.78 5.01 -3.21
C ASP A 78 -24.67 3.49 -3.46
N GLN A 79 -25.77 2.76 -3.20
CA GLN A 79 -25.88 1.33 -3.52
C GLN A 79 -25.61 1.07 -5.00
N SER A 80 -25.96 1.98 -5.89
CA SER A 80 -25.71 1.87 -7.32
C SER A 80 -24.20 1.81 -7.65
N ASP A 81 -23.33 2.46 -6.86
CA ASP A 81 -21.88 2.39 -7.03
C ASP A 81 -21.36 0.98 -6.73
N TYR A 82 -21.91 0.37 -5.67
CA TYR A 82 -21.60 -1.02 -5.30
C TYR A 82 -22.07 -1.99 -6.38
N ASP A 83 -23.33 -1.87 -6.81
CA ASP A 83 -23.93 -2.75 -7.83
C ASP A 83 -23.16 -2.66 -9.17
N GLU A 84 -22.80 -1.45 -9.59
CA GLU A 84 -21.98 -1.22 -10.78
C GLU A 84 -20.59 -1.83 -10.65
N THR A 85 -19.96 -1.71 -9.48
CA THR A 85 -18.64 -2.30 -9.22
C THR A 85 -18.71 -3.81 -9.28
N CYS A 86 -19.72 -4.44 -8.67
CA CYS A 86 -19.95 -5.88 -8.75
C CYS A 86 -20.12 -6.36 -10.20
N ALA A 87 -20.89 -5.62 -11.00
CA ALA A 87 -21.09 -5.94 -12.42
C ALA A 87 -19.78 -5.86 -13.21
N LYS A 88 -18.95 -4.84 -12.95
CA LYS A 88 -17.66 -4.67 -13.63
C LYS A 88 -16.65 -5.76 -13.30
N ILE A 89 -16.59 -6.23 -12.07
CA ILE A 89 -15.64 -7.28 -11.66
C ILE A 89 -16.13 -8.70 -11.91
N ALA A 90 -17.38 -8.89 -12.36
CA ALA A 90 -17.95 -10.21 -12.66
C ALA A 90 -17.04 -11.11 -13.53
N PRO A 91 -16.27 -10.58 -14.51
CA PRO A 91 -15.33 -11.41 -15.31
C PRO A 91 -14.22 -12.08 -14.48
N LEU A 92 -13.95 -11.62 -13.25
CA LEU A 92 -12.94 -12.20 -12.36
C LEU A 92 -13.44 -13.46 -11.63
N GLY A 93 -14.75 -13.74 -11.68
CA GLY A 93 -15.38 -14.89 -11.04
C GLY A 93 -15.40 -14.80 -9.51
N ASP A 94 -15.61 -15.95 -8.86
CA ASP A 94 -15.85 -16.04 -7.41
C ASP A 94 -14.66 -15.63 -6.54
N ARG A 95 -13.46 -15.56 -7.12
CA ARG A 95 -12.24 -15.12 -6.42
C ARG A 95 -12.19 -13.61 -6.18
N ALA A 96 -13.04 -12.84 -6.83
CA ALA A 96 -13.11 -11.39 -6.67
C ALA A 96 -14.35 -10.97 -5.88
N LYS A 97 -14.14 -10.08 -4.93
CA LYS A 97 -15.18 -9.55 -4.05
C LYS A 97 -15.07 -8.03 -3.95
N VAL A 98 -16.23 -7.37 -3.85
CA VAL A 98 -16.30 -5.93 -3.57
C VAL A 98 -16.49 -5.72 -2.07
N LEU A 99 -15.53 -5.10 -1.44
CA LEU A 99 -15.63 -4.64 -0.06
C LEU A 99 -16.07 -3.17 -0.08
N TRP A 100 -17.35 -2.91 0.16
CA TRP A 100 -17.93 -1.57 0.13
C TRP A 100 -17.72 -0.85 1.46
N THR A 101 -16.64 -0.09 1.56
CA THR A 101 -16.23 0.56 2.83
C THR A 101 -17.18 1.66 3.30
N ASP A 102 -17.99 2.25 2.42
CA ASP A 102 -19.02 3.22 2.77
C ASP A 102 -20.41 2.59 2.95
N GLY A 103 -20.52 1.28 2.70
CA GLY A 103 -21.75 0.54 2.87
C GLY A 103 -22.17 0.36 4.34
N PRO A 104 -23.48 0.21 4.59
CA PRO A 104 -24.03 0.20 5.95
C PRO A 104 -23.44 -0.90 6.85
N GLU A 105 -23.14 -2.05 6.29
CA GLU A 105 -22.62 -3.19 7.05
C GLU A 105 -21.17 -2.93 7.52
N VAL A 106 -20.30 -2.48 6.63
CA VAL A 106 -18.91 -2.14 6.99
C VAL A 106 -18.85 -0.93 7.91
N GLN A 107 -19.72 0.09 7.68
CA GLN A 107 -19.85 1.22 8.60
C GLN A 107 -20.34 0.80 9.98
N GLY A 108 -21.24 -0.18 10.08
CA GLY A 108 -21.64 -0.78 11.35
C GLY A 108 -20.45 -1.38 12.10
N LEU A 109 -19.60 -2.14 11.41
CA LEU A 109 -18.38 -2.71 11.99
C LEU A 109 -17.37 -1.63 12.44
N TYR A 110 -17.22 -0.54 11.69
CA TYR A 110 -16.38 0.59 12.11
C TYR A 110 -16.91 1.24 13.39
N ASN A 111 -18.23 1.43 13.52
CA ASN A 111 -18.82 2.00 14.73
C ASN A 111 -18.56 1.13 15.96
N GLU A 112 -18.69 -0.19 15.85
CA GLU A 112 -18.37 -1.11 16.94
C GLU A 112 -16.89 -1.00 17.39
N LEU A 113 -15.96 -0.85 16.43
CA LEU A 113 -14.55 -0.65 16.76
C LEU A 113 -14.32 0.68 17.48
N ILE A 114 -14.94 1.76 17.00
CA ILE A 114 -14.83 3.11 17.60
C ILE A 114 -15.38 3.10 19.02
N GLU A 115 -16.56 2.52 19.24
CA GLU A 115 -17.18 2.37 20.58
C GLU A 115 -16.28 1.58 21.53
N SER A 116 -15.49 0.67 21.01
CA SER A 116 -14.53 -0.14 21.77
C SER A 116 -13.14 0.53 21.93
N GLY A 117 -12.99 1.78 21.51
CA GLY A 117 -11.75 2.55 21.64
C GLY A 117 -10.70 2.26 20.57
N ILE A 118 -11.09 1.62 19.46
CA ILE A 118 -10.25 1.46 18.29
C ILE A 118 -10.66 2.51 17.25
N ASP A 119 -9.85 3.55 17.12
CA ASP A 119 -10.16 4.65 16.20
C ASP A 119 -9.92 4.26 14.74
N VAL A 120 -11.02 4.10 14.01
CA VAL A 120 -11.08 3.92 12.55
C VAL A 120 -11.97 4.99 11.90
N SER A 121 -12.20 6.11 12.59
CA SER A 121 -13.14 7.15 12.17
C SER A 121 -12.69 7.91 10.93
N VAL A 122 -11.36 8.04 10.70
CA VAL A 122 -10.83 8.82 9.59
C VAL A 122 -10.94 8.02 8.28
N PRO A 123 -11.80 8.44 7.33
CA PRO A 123 -11.90 7.78 6.03
C PRO A 123 -10.66 8.07 5.17
N GLY A 124 -10.34 7.14 4.26
CA GLY A 124 -9.25 7.30 3.31
C GLY A 124 -8.77 5.98 2.73
N LYS A 125 -7.84 6.08 1.77
CA LYS A 125 -7.23 4.91 1.12
C LYS A 125 -6.66 3.94 2.14
N GLY A 126 -5.98 4.46 3.17
CA GLY A 126 -5.37 3.61 4.19
C GLY A 126 -6.40 2.79 4.98
N ARG A 127 -7.55 3.39 5.38
CA ARG A 127 -8.62 2.63 6.05
C ARG A 127 -9.18 1.54 5.12
N SER A 128 -9.41 1.86 3.86
CA SER A 128 -9.88 0.89 2.86
C SER A 128 -8.92 -0.28 2.68
N VAL A 129 -7.61 0.01 2.56
CA VAL A 129 -6.56 -1.01 2.47
C VAL A 129 -6.47 -1.86 3.74
N TRP A 130 -6.53 -1.23 4.92
CA TRP A 130 -6.50 -1.93 6.19
C TRP A 130 -7.69 -2.90 6.31
N THR A 131 -8.87 -2.47 5.92
CA THR A 131 -10.08 -3.31 5.96
C THR A 131 -9.95 -4.49 4.98
N ALA A 132 -9.45 -4.25 3.77
CA ALA A 132 -9.22 -5.30 2.80
C ALA A 132 -8.16 -6.32 3.26
N PHE A 133 -7.10 -5.88 3.96
CA PHE A 133 -6.17 -6.80 4.59
C PHE A 133 -6.83 -7.65 5.66
N GLY A 134 -7.74 -7.07 6.45
CA GLY A 134 -8.54 -7.81 7.42
C GLY A 134 -9.37 -8.92 6.79
N TYR A 135 -10.04 -8.61 5.69
CA TYR A 135 -10.80 -9.59 4.90
C TYR A 135 -9.91 -10.75 4.44
N LEU A 136 -8.76 -10.45 3.85
CA LEU A 136 -7.82 -11.47 3.36
C LEU A 136 -7.16 -12.27 4.49
N LEU A 137 -6.94 -11.67 5.66
CA LEU A 137 -6.33 -12.33 6.82
C LEU A 137 -7.23 -13.42 7.42
N ASP A 138 -8.51 -13.44 7.11
CA ASP A 138 -9.43 -14.49 7.55
C ASP A 138 -9.19 -15.82 6.81
N ASP A 139 -8.66 -15.77 5.59
CA ASP A 139 -8.24 -16.97 4.86
C ASP A 139 -6.82 -17.37 5.27
N PRO A 140 -6.62 -18.51 5.95
CA PRO A 140 -5.30 -18.93 6.42
C PRO A 140 -4.32 -19.30 5.29
N ASN A 141 -4.80 -19.55 4.07
CA ASN A 141 -3.96 -19.97 2.95
C ASN A 141 -3.28 -18.77 2.26
N ILE A 142 -3.80 -17.55 2.43
CA ILE A 142 -3.22 -16.35 1.84
C ILE A 142 -1.97 -15.96 2.63
N GLU A 143 -0.81 -16.18 2.05
CA GLU A 143 0.50 -15.89 2.65
C GLU A 143 1.15 -14.62 2.09
N THR A 144 0.77 -14.22 0.88
CA THR A 144 1.27 -13.01 0.23
C THR A 144 0.12 -12.04 -0.05
N PHE A 145 0.30 -10.79 0.37
CA PHE A 145 -0.63 -9.69 0.19
C PHE A 145 -0.03 -8.71 -0.81
N VAL A 146 -0.78 -8.38 -1.83
CA VAL A 146 -0.36 -7.46 -2.89
C VAL A 146 -1.33 -6.29 -2.95
N LEU A 147 -0.81 -5.09 -3.10
CA LEU A 147 -1.57 -3.87 -3.30
C LEU A 147 -1.09 -3.16 -4.56
N HIS A 148 -2.01 -2.72 -5.41
CA HIS A 148 -1.73 -1.71 -6.43
C HIS A 148 -2.92 -0.79 -6.65
N ASP A 149 -2.66 0.39 -7.20
CA ASP A 149 -3.67 1.40 -7.50
C ASP A 149 -4.52 1.00 -8.71
N CYS A 150 -5.72 1.56 -8.81
CA CYS A 150 -6.69 1.25 -9.87
C CYS A 150 -6.74 2.31 -10.99
N ASP A 151 -5.91 3.34 -10.93
CA ASP A 151 -5.83 4.44 -11.89
C ASP A 151 -4.60 4.39 -12.82
N ILE A 152 -3.99 3.20 -12.95
CA ILE A 152 -2.81 2.96 -13.76
C ILE A 152 -3.22 2.90 -15.24
N VAL A 153 -2.82 3.90 -16.03
CA VAL A 153 -3.24 4.06 -17.44
C VAL A 153 -2.65 2.97 -18.33
N ASP A 154 -1.34 2.69 -18.19
CA ASP A 154 -0.62 1.70 -19.01
C ASP A 154 -0.50 0.35 -18.28
N TYR A 155 -1.60 -0.11 -17.64
CA TYR A 155 -1.59 -1.36 -16.91
C TYR A 155 -1.41 -2.56 -17.84
N ASP A 156 -0.43 -3.39 -17.53
CA ASP A 156 -0.31 -4.72 -18.08
C ASP A 156 -0.05 -5.75 -16.97
N ARG A 157 -0.34 -7.01 -17.24
CA ARG A 157 -0.19 -8.10 -16.28
C ARG A 157 1.26 -8.34 -15.85
N GLN A 158 2.25 -7.86 -16.63
CA GLN A 158 3.66 -7.93 -16.24
C GLN A 158 3.95 -7.11 -14.97
N LEU A 159 3.22 -6.01 -14.76
CA LEU A 159 3.35 -5.20 -13.54
C LEU A 159 3.06 -6.06 -12.30
N LEU A 160 1.95 -6.79 -12.33
CA LEU A 160 1.55 -7.67 -11.23
C LEU A 160 2.54 -8.83 -11.04
N THR A 161 2.98 -9.49 -12.12
CA THR A 161 3.94 -10.60 -12.02
C THR A 161 5.25 -10.17 -11.38
N ARG A 162 5.75 -8.99 -11.72
CA ARG A 162 7.00 -8.45 -11.14
C ARG A 162 6.85 -8.10 -9.67
N LEU A 163 5.68 -7.63 -9.27
CA LEU A 163 5.41 -7.30 -7.87
C LEU A 163 5.23 -8.55 -7.00
N CYS A 164 4.66 -9.62 -7.56
CA CYS A 164 4.43 -10.89 -6.86
C CYS A 164 5.70 -11.75 -6.77
N LEU A 165 6.47 -11.85 -7.85
CA LEU A 165 7.57 -12.82 -7.97
C LEU A 165 8.60 -12.74 -6.84
N PRO A 166 9.08 -11.56 -6.39
CA PRO A 166 10.05 -11.48 -5.30
C PRO A 166 9.55 -12.09 -3.99
N MET A 167 8.24 -12.11 -3.79
CA MET A 167 7.61 -12.58 -2.55
C MET A 167 7.39 -14.09 -2.49
N VAL A 168 7.20 -14.72 -3.64
CA VAL A 168 6.80 -16.14 -3.68
C VAL A 168 7.89 -17.06 -4.24
N HIS A 169 8.92 -16.51 -4.88
CA HIS A 169 9.99 -17.30 -5.48
C HIS A 169 10.83 -18.00 -4.38
N PRO A 170 10.96 -19.34 -4.39
CA PRO A 170 11.57 -20.08 -3.30
C PRO A 170 13.07 -19.78 -3.09
N GLY A 171 13.75 -19.21 -4.10
CA GLY A 171 15.16 -18.79 -4.00
C GLY A 171 15.33 -17.37 -3.45
N LEU A 172 14.23 -16.65 -3.16
CA LEU A 172 14.22 -15.29 -2.64
C LEU A 172 13.45 -15.27 -1.31
N ASP A 173 14.03 -14.72 -0.28
CA ASP A 173 13.47 -14.72 1.07
C ASP A 173 13.05 -13.31 1.50
N PHE A 174 12.26 -12.63 0.65
CA PHE A 174 11.77 -11.29 0.94
C PHE A 174 10.44 -11.34 1.71
N GLU A 175 10.29 -10.43 2.65
CA GLU A 175 9.04 -10.21 3.41
C GLU A 175 8.28 -8.99 2.92
N PHE A 176 8.97 -8.06 2.25
CA PHE A 176 8.38 -6.85 1.69
C PHE A 176 9.05 -6.49 0.35
N CYS A 177 8.23 -6.18 -0.64
CA CYS A 177 8.65 -5.69 -1.93
C CYS A 177 7.93 -4.38 -2.27
N LYS A 178 8.67 -3.34 -2.58
CA LYS A 178 8.16 -2.02 -2.98
C LYS A 178 8.38 -1.81 -4.47
N ALA A 179 7.36 -1.36 -5.17
CA ALA A 179 7.53 -0.96 -6.56
C ALA A 179 8.31 0.34 -6.71
N TYR A 180 9.04 0.46 -7.81
CA TYR A 180 9.49 1.74 -8.34
C TYR A 180 9.36 1.77 -9.86
N TYR A 181 9.28 2.95 -10.43
CA TYR A 181 9.09 3.17 -11.85
C TYR A 181 9.48 4.58 -12.25
N ALA A 182 9.78 4.77 -13.55
CA ALA A 182 9.99 6.09 -14.11
C ALA A 182 8.63 6.77 -14.37
N ARG A 183 8.49 8.01 -13.90
CA ARG A 183 7.32 8.85 -14.15
C ARG A 183 7.70 10.02 -15.05
N VAL A 184 8.01 9.69 -16.30
CA VAL A 184 8.43 10.65 -17.30
C VAL A 184 7.64 10.40 -18.58
N THR A 185 6.89 11.41 -19.03
CA THR A 185 6.24 11.45 -20.33
C THR A 185 6.89 12.56 -21.18
N ASP A 186 6.12 13.51 -21.68
CA ASP A 186 6.60 14.79 -22.20
C ASP A 186 7.22 15.68 -21.11
N ARG A 187 6.95 15.36 -19.86
CA ARG A 187 7.42 16.05 -18.65
C ARG A 187 7.74 15.08 -17.50
N MET A 188 8.43 15.60 -16.49
CA MET A 188 8.71 14.85 -15.26
C MET A 188 7.54 14.95 -14.29
N HIS A 189 6.98 13.81 -13.91
CA HIS A 189 5.93 13.66 -12.88
C HIS A 189 6.52 13.41 -11.48
N GLY A 190 5.67 13.06 -10.50
CA GLY A 190 6.11 12.77 -9.13
C GLY A 190 6.59 13.99 -8.35
N ARG A 191 5.85 15.11 -8.44
CA ARG A 191 6.20 16.40 -7.82
C ARG A 191 6.48 16.28 -6.32
N VAL A 192 5.65 15.55 -5.56
CA VAL A 192 5.82 15.41 -4.11
C VAL A 192 7.11 14.65 -3.77
N VAL A 193 7.41 13.56 -4.44
CA VAL A 193 8.69 12.84 -4.23
C VAL A 193 9.87 13.73 -4.58
N ARG A 194 9.85 14.33 -5.77
CA ARG A 194 10.97 15.04 -6.34
C ARG A 194 11.27 16.39 -5.68
N LEU A 195 10.23 17.13 -5.33
CA LEU A 195 10.35 18.50 -4.82
C LEU A 195 10.27 18.60 -3.30
N LEU A 196 9.77 17.56 -2.61
CA LEU A 196 9.62 17.56 -1.17
C LEU A 196 10.34 16.38 -0.52
N VAL A 197 9.91 15.14 -0.76
CA VAL A 197 10.37 13.98 0.01
C VAL A 197 11.87 13.72 -0.21
N ALA A 198 12.34 13.69 -1.45
CA ALA A 198 13.75 13.42 -1.71
C ALA A 198 14.71 14.53 -1.20
N PRO A 199 14.41 15.82 -1.35
CA PRO A 199 15.20 16.87 -0.68
C PRO A 199 15.14 16.80 0.84
N LEU A 200 13.95 16.55 1.42
CA LEU A 200 13.79 16.40 2.86
C LEU A 200 14.63 15.25 3.43
N LEU A 201 14.54 14.07 2.82
CA LEU A 201 15.31 12.91 3.29
C LEU A 201 16.82 13.18 3.22
N ARG A 202 17.30 13.87 2.17
CA ARG A 202 18.70 14.29 2.08
C ARG A 202 19.10 15.26 3.21
N ALA A 203 18.25 16.24 3.51
CA ALA A 203 18.48 17.16 4.62
C ALA A 203 18.47 16.43 5.97
N LEU A 204 17.50 15.55 6.21
CA LEU A 204 17.41 14.75 7.42
C LEU A 204 18.63 13.82 7.59
N MET A 205 19.12 13.21 6.52
CA MET A 205 20.36 12.41 6.57
C MET A 205 21.59 13.25 6.95
N GLN A 206 21.64 14.52 6.58
CA GLN A 206 22.72 15.44 7.00
C GLN A 206 22.57 15.85 8.46
N CYS A 207 21.33 16.13 8.91
CA CYS A 207 21.07 16.52 10.29
C CYS A 207 21.20 15.33 11.26
N PHE A 208 20.83 14.14 10.83
CA PHE A 208 20.79 12.91 11.63
C PHE A 208 21.51 11.76 10.93
N PRO A 209 22.84 11.83 10.71
CA PRO A 209 23.57 10.86 9.90
C PRO A 209 23.53 9.43 10.43
N GLU A 210 23.34 9.26 11.74
CA GLU A 210 23.25 7.95 12.40
C GLU A 210 21.82 7.38 12.41
N ASN A 211 20.81 8.14 11.94
CA ASN A 211 19.44 7.65 11.96
C ASN A 211 19.20 6.64 10.82
N GLN A 212 19.06 5.38 11.21
CA GLN A 212 18.90 4.27 10.27
C GLN A 212 17.56 4.27 9.54
N PHE A 213 16.49 4.82 10.15
CA PHE A 213 15.18 4.93 9.48
C PHE A 213 15.21 5.93 8.34
N VAL A 214 15.85 7.10 8.53
CA VAL A 214 15.99 8.08 7.45
C VAL A 214 16.82 7.51 6.30
N ARG A 215 17.91 6.80 6.62
CA ARG A 215 18.72 6.08 5.63
C ARG A 215 17.88 5.03 4.90
N PHE A 216 17.10 4.23 5.63
CA PHE A 216 16.22 3.22 5.06
C PHE A 216 15.22 3.84 4.06
N LEU A 217 14.50 4.91 4.44
CA LEU A 217 13.61 5.62 3.52
C LEU A 217 14.34 6.16 2.29
N GLY A 218 15.56 6.68 2.49
CA GLY A 218 16.39 7.22 1.40
C GLY A 218 16.90 6.18 0.41
N ASN A 219 16.81 4.89 0.74
CA ASN A 219 17.20 3.79 -0.16
C ASN A 219 16.12 3.47 -1.22
N PHE A 220 14.86 3.85 -0.98
CA PHE A 220 13.79 3.61 -1.95
C PHE A 220 13.86 4.63 -3.09
N ARG A 221 13.85 4.13 -4.33
CA ARG A 221 13.84 4.96 -5.55
C ARG A 221 12.54 5.75 -5.67
N TYR A 222 11.43 5.14 -5.23
CA TYR A 222 10.12 5.77 -5.20
C TYR A 222 9.35 5.40 -3.92
N PRO A 223 9.64 6.05 -2.78
CA PRO A 223 9.04 5.68 -1.48
C PRO A 223 7.52 5.85 -1.42
N LEU A 224 6.95 6.69 -2.28
CA LEU A 224 5.52 6.97 -2.36
C LEU A 224 4.78 6.16 -3.44
N SER A 225 5.35 5.08 -4.00
CA SER A 225 4.57 4.22 -4.90
C SER A 225 3.42 3.57 -4.12
N GLY A 226 2.23 3.51 -4.72
CA GLY A 226 1.07 2.83 -4.14
C GLY A 226 1.19 1.30 -4.19
N GLU A 227 2.13 0.79 -4.98
CA GLU A 227 2.29 -0.62 -5.28
C GLU A 227 3.34 -1.25 -4.37
N PHE A 228 2.92 -2.27 -3.64
CA PHE A 228 3.80 -3.09 -2.81
C PHE A 228 3.20 -4.47 -2.55
N SER A 229 4.04 -5.37 -2.12
CA SER A 229 3.64 -6.69 -1.64
C SER A 229 4.33 -7.00 -0.33
N LEU A 230 3.67 -7.80 0.52
CA LEU A 230 4.15 -8.14 1.84
C LEU A 230 3.64 -9.51 2.29
N THR A 231 4.34 -10.10 3.24
CA THR A 231 3.93 -11.37 3.84
C THR A 231 2.74 -11.19 4.77
N ARG A 232 2.01 -12.29 5.01
CA ARG A 232 0.93 -12.38 5.99
C ARG A 232 1.33 -11.83 7.37
N ASN A 233 2.55 -12.12 7.81
CA ASN A 233 3.04 -11.63 9.09
C ASN A 233 3.07 -10.11 9.13
N LEU A 234 3.59 -9.45 8.09
CA LEU A 234 3.62 -7.99 8.01
C LEU A 234 2.22 -7.40 7.84
N ALA A 235 1.33 -8.01 7.04
CA ALA A 235 -0.06 -7.56 6.91
C ALA A 235 -0.78 -7.55 8.28
N ARG A 236 -0.48 -8.53 9.13
CA ARG A 236 -1.06 -8.67 10.48
C ARG A 236 -0.45 -7.71 11.50
N THR A 237 0.85 -7.44 11.43
CA THR A 237 1.60 -6.73 12.49
C THR A 237 1.81 -5.26 12.21
N ASN A 238 1.77 -4.84 10.93
CA ASN A 238 1.94 -3.44 10.59
C ASN A 238 0.68 -2.63 10.91
N ARG A 239 0.89 -1.42 11.40
CA ARG A 239 -0.17 -0.40 11.48
C ARG A 239 -0.29 0.25 10.11
N VAL A 240 -1.46 0.77 9.82
CA VAL A 240 -1.76 1.43 8.54
C VAL A 240 -2.18 2.87 8.83
N ALA A 241 -1.50 3.84 8.24
CA ALA A 241 -1.95 5.22 8.29
C ALA A 241 -3.24 5.36 7.46
N SER A 242 -4.27 6.01 8.04
CA SER A 242 -5.58 6.15 7.39
C SER A 242 -5.57 7.13 6.21
N ASP A 243 -4.63 8.09 6.22
CA ASP A 243 -4.48 9.21 5.28
C ASP A 243 -3.41 8.95 4.19
N TRP A 244 -2.89 10.02 3.57
CA TRP A 244 -1.81 9.98 2.58
C TRP A 244 -0.44 9.59 3.15
N GLY A 245 -0.36 9.33 4.44
CA GLY A 245 0.81 8.73 5.09
C GLY A 245 0.91 7.21 4.89
N LEU A 246 -0.03 6.57 4.21
CA LEU A 246 -0.10 5.12 4.02
C LEU A 246 1.25 4.52 3.59
N GLU A 247 1.83 5.03 2.52
CA GLU A 247 3.05 4.47 1.94
C GLU A 247 4.26 4.62 2.87
N VAL A 248 4.44 5.81 3.43
CA VAL A 248 5.54 6.09 4.36
C VAL A 248 5.33 5.40 5.71
N GLY A 249 4.10 5.37 6.21
CA GLY A 249 3.73 4.64 7.42
C GLY A 249 3.97 3.14 7.30
N THR A 250 3.62 2.55 6.16
CA THR A 250 3.94 1.14 5.85
C THR A 250 5.44 0.91 5.88
N LEU A 251 6.25 1.78 5.25
CA LEU A 251 7.71 1.67 5.28
C LEU A 251 8.27 1.83 6.69
N ALA A 252 7.68 2.68 7.54
CA ALA A 252 8.09 2.84 8.92
C ALA A 252 7.85 1.56 9.75
N ASP A 253 6.73 0.89 9.53
CA ASP A 253 6.43 -0.36 10.22
C ASP A 253 7.19 -1.56 9.64
N VAL A 254 7.44 -1.60 8.33
CA VAL A 254 8.38 -2.55 7.72
C VAL A 254 9.78 -2.39 8.33
N TYR A 255 10.28 -1.17 8.48
CA TYR A 255 11.56 -0.91 9.14
C TYR A 255 11.63 -1.47 10.56
N ARG A 256 10.52 -1.44 11.32
CA ARG A 256 10.46 -1.94 12.71
C ARG A 256 10.30 -3.45 12.79
N ASN A 257 9.56 -4.04 11.86
CA ASN A 257 9.00 -5.39 11.99
C ASN A 257 9.76 -6.46 11.18
N THR A 258 10.68 -6.06 10.28
CA THR A 258 11.46 -7.02 9.51
C THR A 258 12.93 -6.60 9.33
N SER A 259 13.76 -7.56 8.97
CA SER A 259 15.15 -7.30 8.62
C SER A 259 15.25 -6.59 7.28
N HIS A 260 16.08 -5.56 7.18
CA HIS A 260 16.31 -4.83 5.93
C HIS A 260 16.78 -5.73 4.79
N LYS A 261 17.47 -6.83 5.11
CA LYS A 261 17.90 -7.85 4.12
C LYS A 261 16.74 -8.61 3.49
N ARG A 262 15.57 -8.59 4.13
CA ARG A 262 14.33 -9.21 3.63
C ARG A 262 13.39 -8.17 2.98
N VAL A 263 13.94 -7.00 2.65
CA VAL A 263 13.21 -5.92 1.95
C VAL A 263 13.84 -5.72 0.59
N CYS A 264 12.99 -5.67 -0.43
CA CYS A 264 13.43 -5.32 -1.78
C CYS A 264 12.56 -4.24 -2.41
N GLN A 265 13.06 -3.70 -3.51
CA GLN A 265 12.29 -2.88 -4.44
C GLN A 265 12.47 -3.40 -5.86
N VAL A 266 11.42 -3.32 -6.68
CA VAL A 266 11.38 -3.88 -8.02
C VAL A 266 10.98 -2.84 -9.05
N ASP A 267 11.65 -2.86 -10.22
CA ASP A 267 11.32 -2.03 -11.38
C ASP A 267 10.07 -2.58 -12.08
N LEU A 268 8.94 -1.89 -11.97
CA LEU A 268 7.68 -2.35 -12.56
C LEU A 268 7.49 -1.93 -14.00
N ALA A 269 7.84 -0.69 -14.38
CA ALA A 269 7.46 -0.16 -15.66
C ALA A 269 8.43 0.93 -16.19
N ARG A 270 8.55 1.05 -17.52
CA ARG A 270 9.30 2.15 -18.17
C ARG A 270 8.54 3.46 -18.11
N LEU A 271 7.23 3.40 -18.28
CA LEU A 271 6.30 4.51 -18.16
C LEU A 271 5.24 4.09 -17.16
N TYR A 272 4.91 5.00 -16.27
CA TYR A 272 3.87 4.79 -15.29
C TYR A 272 3.09 6.09 -15.13
N GLU A 273 1.89 6.09 -15.66
CA GLU A 273 0.99 7.24 -15.58
C GLU A 273 -0.26 6.88 -14.80
N HIS A 274 -0.66 7.75 -13.89
CA HIS A 274 -1.91 7.68 -13.18
C HIS A 274 -2.49 9.08 -13.00
N LYS A 275 -3.72 9.16 -12.54
CA LYS A 275 -4.46 10.41 -12.29
C LYS A 275 -3.62 11.42 -11.51
N HIS A 276 -3.60 12.66 -11.97
CA HIS A 276 -2.86 13.74 -11.32
C HIS A 276 -3.74 14.51 -10.35
N GLN A 277 -3.29 14.61 -9.10
CA GLN A 277 -3.90 15.50 -8.12
C GLN A 277 -3.59 16.98 -8.45
N THR A 278 -4.56 17.84 -8.26
CA THR A 278 -4.40 19.30 -8.42
C THR A 278 -3.61 19.90 -7.26
N LEU A 279 -2.97 21.05 -7.48
CA LEU A 279 -2.17 21.71 -6.45
C LEU A 279 -3.03 22.36 -5.35
N ALA A 280 -4.28 22.69 -5.60
CA ALA A 280 -5.27 23.25 -4.65
C ALA A 280 -4.68 24.20 -3.58
N VAL A 281 -3.95 25.24 -4.02
CA VAL A 281 -3.22 26.16 -3.10
C VAL A 281 -4.16 26.83 -2.11
N ASP A 282 -5.38 27.14 -2.52
CA ASP A 282 -6.39 27.80 -1.69
C ASP A 282 -7.17 26.85 -0.77
N GLN A 283 -6.86 25.54 -0.85
CA GLN A 283 -7.50 24.49 -0.04
C GLN A 283 -6.47 23.54 0.54
N PRO A 284 -5.76 23.90 1.64
CA PRO A 284 -4.71 23.07 2.25
C PRO A 284 -5.18 21.69 2.74
N SER A 285 -6.50 21.54 2.93
CA SER A 285 -7.15 20.28 3.33
C SER A 285 -7.39 19.31 2.16
N SER A 286 -6.95 19.62 0.95
CA SER A 286 -7.18 18.79 -0.25
C SER A 286 -5.96 18.77 -1.19
N GLY A 287 -5.96 17.87 -2.16
CA GLY A 287 -4.97 17.79 -3.22
C GLY A 287 -3.53 17.53 -2.75
N LEU A 288 -2.56 18.01 -3.52
CA LEU A 288 -1.13 17.76 -3.27
C LEU A 288 -0.61 18.39 -1.97
N ILE A 289 -1.21 19.48 -1.48
CA ILE A 289 -0.78 20.12 -0.24
C ILE A 289 -1.13 19.22 0.95
N LYS A 290 -2.38 18.71 1.01
CA LYS A 290 -2.76 17.76 2.03
C LYS A 290 -1.87 16.51 1.99
N MET A 291 -1.65 15.94 0.81
CA MET A 291 -0.74 14.80 0.64
C MET A 291 0.65 15.11 1.21
N ALA A 292 1.21 16.27 0.90
CA ALA A 292 2.53 16.67 1.41
C ALA A 292 2.55 16.76 2.94
N LEU A 293 1.51 17.38 3.54
CA LEU A 293 1.40 17.53 4.99
C LEU A 293 1.26 16.19 5.70
N ASP A 294 0.42 15.30 5.20
CA ASP A 294 0.20 13.97 5.79
C ASP A 294 1.50 13.14 5.77
N ILE A 295 2.23 13.18 4.64
CA ILE A 295 3.53 12.51 4.50
C ILE A 295 4.56 13.09 5.47
N LEU A 296 4.69 14.41 5.53
CA LEU A 296 5.60 15.09 6.48
C LEU A 296 5.27 14.71 7.90
N THR A 297 4.00 14.80 8.29
CA THR A 297 3.51 14.43 9.61
C THR A 297 3.90 13.00 9.98
N THR A 298 3.72 12.06 9.04
CA THR A 298 4.09 10.65 9.26
C THR A 298 5.59 10.47 9.46
N ILE A 299 6.44 11.15 8.67
CA ILE A 299 7.90 11.10 8.81
C ILE A 299 8.31 11.66 10.17
N TYR A 300 7.84 12.87 10.52
CA TYR A 300 8.22 13.54 11.77
C TYR A 300 7.74 12.78 13.01
N ARG A 301 6.51 12.27 13.03
CA ARG A 301 6.00 11.43 14.11
C ARG A 301 6.81 10.15 14.29
N THR A 302 7.22 9.53 13.19
CA THR A 302 8.07 8.35 13.24
C THR A 302 9.43 8.68 13.86
N LEU A 303 10.04 9.80 13.49
CA LEU A 303 11.31 10.27 14.07
C LEU A 303 11.15 10.64 15.54
N ALA A 304 10.09 11.35 15.91
CA ALA A 304 9.78 11.67 17.30
C ALA A 304 9.61 10.41 18.16
N SER A 305 8.97 9.36 17.63
CA SER A 305 8.85 8.06 18.31
C SER A 305 10.19 7.35 18.53
N GLN A 306 11.24 7.77 17.83
CA GLN A 306 12.63 7.32 18.01
C GLN A 306 13.46 8.24 18.91
N GLY A 307 12.81 9.23 19.55
CA GLY A 307 13.46 10.18 20.45
C GLY A 307 14.13 11.37 19.76
N ILE A 308 13.88 11.59 18.46
CA ILE A 308 14.42 12.75 17.75
C ILE A 308 13.53 13.96 18.04
N VAL A 309 14.12 14.98 18.66
CA VAL A 309 13.46 16.26 18.96
C VAL A 309 13.94 17.31 17.98
N PHE A 310 12.99 18.00 17.34
CA PHE A 310 13.24 19.08 16.37
C PHE A 310 13.24 20.45 17.07
N GLY A 311 14.11 20.66 18.07
CA GLY A 311 14.34 21.95 18.75
C GLY A 311 13.11 22.61 19.39
N ASP A 312 13.26 23.84 19.91
CA ASP A 312 12.21 24.64 20.53
C ASP A 312 11.29 25.37 19.52
N THR A 313 11.05 24.78 18.37
CA THR A 313 10.13 25.35 17.39
C THR A 313 8.70 24.86 17.66
N GLN A 314 7.68 25.68 17.30
CA GLN A 314 6.27 25.27 17.40
C GLN A 314 5.98 23.91 16.72
N ALA A 315 6.75 23.53 15.71
CA ALA A 315 6.69 22.20 15.10
C ALA A 315 7.11 21.09 16.08
N GLY A 316 8.16 21.31 16.89
CA GLY A 316 8.60 20.37 17.93
C GLY A 316 7.54 20.15 19.01
N GLU A 317 6.83 21.20 19.42
CA GLU A 317 5.74 21.11 20.41
C GLU A 317 4.53 20.33 19.85
N ILE A 318 4.13 20.59 18.61
CA ILE A 318 3.01 19.90 17.97
C ILE A 318 3.30 18.38 17.83
N PHE A 319 4.54 17.99 17.57
CA PHE A 319 4.94 16.60 17.43
C PHE A 319 5.33 15.91 18.74
N ALA A 320 5.76 16.68 19.77
CA ALA A 320 6.08 16.14 21.09
C ALA A 320 4.84 15.94 21.97
N ALA A 321 3.75 16.68 21.73
CA ALA A 321 2.55 16.63 22.56
C ALA A 321 1.77 15.31 22.45
N ASP A 322 1.97 14.54 21.39
CA ASP A 322 1.34 13.22 21.23
C ASP A 322 2.24 12.23 20.46
N PRO A 323 3.24 11.63 21.11
CA PRO A 323 4.04 10.57 20.49
C PRO A 323 3.22 9.30 20.20
N SER A 324 2.02 9.15 20.81
CA SER A 324 1.08 8.07 20.50
C SER A 324 0.11 8.42 19.37
N GLY A 325 -0.01 9.69 19.04
CA GLY A 325 -0.99 10.26 18.12
C GLY A 325 -0.67 10.13 16.63
N ASN A 326 -0.03 9.05 16.24
CA ASN A 326 -0.03 8.68 14.82
C ASN A 326 -1.45 8.25 14.45
N PRO A 327 -2.16 8.87 13.47
CA PRO A 327 -3.49 8.46 13.02
C PRO A 327 -3.44 7.11 12.28
N SER A 328 -2.59 6.21 12.74
CA SER A 328 -2.51 4.87 12.20
C SER A 328 -3.53 3.97 12.89
N ILE A 329 -4.30 3.31 12.07
CA ILE A 329 -5.23 2.26 12.52
C ILE A 329 -4.39 1.15 13.16
N PRO A 330 -4.83 0.60 14.32
CA PRO A 330 -4.10 -0.46 15.01
C PRO A 330 -3.85 -1.67 14.09
N ASN A 331 -2.77 -2.37 14.35
CA ASN A 331 -2.48 -3.60 13.62
C ASN A 331 -3.53 -4.70 13.91
N TRP A 332 -3.69 -5.60 12.97
CA TRP A 332 -4.67 -6.68 13.04
C TRP A 332 -4.43 -7.65 14.20
N THR A 333 -3.21 -7.79 14.70
CA THR A 333 -2.94 -8.59 15.91
C THR A 333 -3.70 -8.04 17.12
N ARG A 334 -3.70 -6.70 17.29
CA ARG A 334 -4.44 -6.04 18.37
C ARG A 334 -5.95 -6.13 18.17
N VAL A 335 -6.42 -5.89 16.95
CA VAL A 335 -7.85 -5.96 16.63
C VAL A 335 -8.39 -7.36 16.86
N ARG A 336 -7.73 -8.40 16.37
CA ARG A 336 -8.15 -9.80 16.55
C ARG A 336 -8.06 -10.26 18.01
N ALA A 337 -7.17 -9.70 18.82
CA ALA A 337 -7.13 -9.99 20.25
C ALA A 337 -8.34 -9.41 20.98
N ALA A 338 -8.81 -8.23 20.59
CA ALA A 338 -9.98 -7.58 21.16
C ALA A 338 -11.31 -8.11 20.56
N PHE A 339 -11.29 -8.45 19.27
CA PHE A 339 -12.46 -8.87 18.48
C PHE A 339 -12.09 -10.10 17.63
N PRO A 340 -12.07 -11.31 18.19
CA PRO A 340 -11.64 -12.54 17.49
C PRO A 340 -12.42 -12.82 16.21
N GLU A 341 -13.71 -12.50 16.20
CA GLU A 341 -14.64 -12.79 15.09
C GLU A 341 -14.72 -11.64 14.05
N PHE A 342 -13.97 -10.55 14.23
CA PHE A 342 -14.15 -9.37 13.39
C PHE A 342 -13.84 -9.66 11.92
N THR A 343 -12.78 -10.40 11.64
CA THR A 343 -12.40 -10.74 10.26
C THR A 343 -13.41 -11.65 9.58
N SER A 344 -13.99 -12.61 10.31
CA SER A 344 -15.05 -13.49 9.79
C SER A 344 -16.31 -12.69 9.48
N ARG A 345 -16.72 -11.81 10.40
CA ARG A 345 -17.86 -10.91 10.18
C ARG A 345 -17.62 -9.97 8.99
N LEU A 346 -16.38 -9.49 8.80
CA LEU A 346 -16.03 -8.69 7.64
C LEU A 346 -16.18 -9.49 6.33
N ARG A 347 -15.94 -10.81 6.34
CA ARG A 347 -16.20 -11.66 5.16
C ARG A 347 -17.68 -11.83 4.88
N GLU A 348 -18.54 -11.78 5.87
CA GLU A 348 -20.00 -11.88 5.70
C GLU A 348 -20.60 -10.61 5.08
N THR A 349 -19.88 -9.48 5.08
CA THR A 349 -20.33 -8.20 4.47
C THR A 349 -20.10 -8.11 2.95
N VAL A 350 -19.58 -9.18 2.32
CA VAL A 350 -19.08 -9.14 0.92
C VAL A 350 -19.76 -10.18 0.04
#